data_4c103a57fe444d5095de3a1d31f1e307
#
_entry.id   4c103a57fe444d5095de3a1d31f1e307
#
_cell.length_a   1.000
_cell.length_b   1.000
_cell.length_c   1.000
_cell.angle_alpha   90.00
_cell.angle_beta   90.00
_cell.angle_gamma   90.00
#
_symmetry.space_group_name_H-M   'P 1'
#
loop_
_entity.id
_entity.type
_entity.pdbx_description
1 polymer ?
#
loop_
_entity_poly.entity_id
_entity_poly.type
_entity_poly.pdbx_seq_one_letter_code
_entity_poly.pdbx_strand_id
1 'polypeptide(L)'
;MKKLLVTSLTCLMMISCNQKENPLLSEFSTPFGVPPFEQIKPEHYMPAFEEGIRQHDAEIAAIIANPETPTFKNTIEPLEFSGMQLTQVNLIFS
;
A
#
# COMPACT_ATOMS: atom_id res chain seq x y z
N MET A 1 -8.89 -6.14 -40.22
CA MET A 1 -9.61 -5.84 -39.01
C MET A 1 -9.07 -6.54 -37.77
N LYS A 2 -8.74 -7.82 -37.84
CA LYS A 2 -8.19 -8.56 -36.67
C LYS A 2 -6.81 -8.06 -36.23
N LYS A 3 -5.98 -7.54 -37.13
CA LYS A 3 -4.66 -7.00 -36.83
C LYS A 3 -4.69 -5.67 -36.07
N LEU A 4 -5.73 -4.86 -36.27
CA LEU A 4 -5.92 -3.58 -35.59
C LEU A 4 -6.33 -3.76 -34.12
N LEU A 5 -7.13 -4.80 -33.83
CA LEU A 5 -7.54 -5.11 -32.47
C LEU A 5 -6.38 -5.63 -31.61
N VAL A 6 -5.48 -6.42 -32.19
CA VAL A 6 -4.29 -6.94 -31.49
C VAL A 6 -3.31 -5.81 -31.19
N THR A 7 -3.15 -4.87 -32.10
CA THR A 7 -2.25 -3.70 -31.89
C THR A 7 -2.76 -2.79 -30.78
N SER A 8 -4.09 -2.60 -30.68
CA SER A 8 -4.70 -1.79 -29.62
C SER A 8 -4.53 -2.43 -28.24
N LEU A 9 -4.65 -3.74 -28.15
CA LEU A 9 -4.49 -4.47 -26.88
C LEU A 9 -3.05 -4.43 -26.39
N THR A 10 -2.08 -4.48 -27.31
CA THR A 10 -0.65 -4.43 -26.95
C THR A 10 -0.25 -3.05 -26.41
N CYS A 11 -0.84 -1.98 -26.93
CA CYS A 11 -0.60 -0.62 -26.41
C CYS A 11 -1.12 -0.42 -24.99
N LEU A 12 -2.25 -1.04 -24.63
CA LEU A 12 -2.80 -0.95 -23.27
C LEU A 12 -1.90 -1.62 -22.23
N MET A 13 -1.23 -2.71 -22.60
CA MET A 13 -0.32 -3.41 -21.68
C MET A 13 0.97 -2.64 -21.40
N MET A 14 1.42 -1.82 -22.32
CA MET A 14 2.64 -1.02 -22.12
C MET A 14 2.48 0.13 -21.12
N ILE A 15 1.26 0.63 -20.95
CA ILE A 15 0.97 1.75 -20.02
C ILE A 15 1.07 1.29 -18.57
N SER A 16 0.75 0.03 -18.28
CA SER A 16 0.78 -0.52 -16.90
C SER A 16 2.19 -0.81 -16.39
N CYS A 17 3.21 -0.83 -17.27
CA CYS A 17 4.59 -1.12 -16.90
C CYS A 17 5.40 0.10 -16.45
N ASN A 18 4.82 1.31 -16.53
CA ASN A 18 5.52 2.57 -16.27
C ASN A 18 5.30 3.16 -14.88
N GLN A 19 4.64 2.44 -13.98
CA GLN A 19 4.45 2.93 -12.61
C GLN A 19 5.73 2.70 -11.81
N LYS A 20 6.34 3.80 -11.37
CA LYS A 20 7.50 3.75 -10.48
C LYS A 20 7.07 3.22 -9.11
N GLU A 21 7.73 2.17 -8.65
CA GLU A 21 7.49 1.66 -7.30
C GLU A 21 7.97 2.66 -6.25
N ASN A 22 7.10 2.90 -5.25
CA ASN A 22 7.46 3.73 -4.11
C ASN A 22 8.15 2.83 -3.08
N PRO A 23 9.42 3.07 -2.73
CA PRO A 23 10.14 2.22 -1.77
C PRO A 23 9.52 2.20 -0.38
N LEU A 24 8.74 3.21 0.00
CA LEU A 24 8.04 3.24 1.28
C LEU A 24 6.86 2.26 1.33
N LEU A 25 6.34 1.85 0.17
CA LEU A 25 5.20 0.94 0.06
C LEU A 25 5.62 -0.49 -0.27
N SER A 26 6.91 -0.73 -0.49
CA SER A 26 7.47 -2.04 -0.80
C SER A 26 8.02 -2.70 0.46
N GLU A 27 8.13 -4.03 0.43
CA GLU A 27 8.84 -4.74 1.48
C GLU A 27 10.32 -4.35 1.50
N PHE A 28 10.88 -4.19 2.70
CA PHE A 28 12.30 -3.86 2.83
C PHE A 28 13.15 -5.11 2.75
N SER A 29 13.87 -5.27 1.64
CA SER A 29 14.81 -6.37 1.42
C SER A 29 16.22 -6.06 1.91
N THR A 30 16.41 -4.96 2.61
CA THR A 30 17.68 -4.54 3.19
C THR A 30 18.08 -5.41 4.39
N PRO A 31 19.36 -5.43 4.77
CA PRO A 31 19.81 -6.12 5.97
C PRO A 31 19.03 -5.63 7.20
N PHE A 32 18.54 -6.58 8.03
CA PHE A 32 17.76 -6.32 9.25
C PHE A 32 16.42 -5.61 9.02
N GLY A 33 15.92 -5.54 7.77
CA GLY A 33 14.68 -4.86 7.46
C GLY A 33 14.72 -3.35 7.65
N VAL A 34 15.90 -2.76 7.63
CA VAL A 34 16.07 -1.31 7.76
C VAL A 34 15.49 -0.62 6.51
N PRO A 35 14.82 0.54 6.65
CA PRO A 35 14.33 1.27 5.49
C PRO A 35 15.46 1.62 4.51
N PRO A 36 15.24 1.50 3.19
CA PRO A 36 16.25 1.83 2.19
C PRO A 36 16.38 3.35 2.01
N PHE A 37 16.93 4.04 3.00
CA PHE A 37 16.98 5.51 3.05
C PHE A 37 17.62 6.13 1.82
N GLU A 38 18.57 5.47 1.19
CA GLU A 38 19.25 5.96 -0.02
C GLU A 38 18.30 6.05 -1.22
N GLN A 39 17.25 5.23 -1.24
CA GLN A 39 16.28 5.18 -2.32
C GLN A 39 15.04 6.04 -2.05
N ILE A 40 14.84 6.45 -0.80
CA ILE A 40 13.68 7.24 -0.40
C ILE A 40 13.93 8.71 -0.68
N LYS A 41 13.04 9.34 -1.44
CA LYS A 41 13.09 10.75 -1.81
C LYS A 41 11.89 11.49 -1.24
N PRO A 42 11.98 12.83 -1.08
CA PRO A 42 10.84 13.62 -0.56
C PRO A 42 9.53 13.40 -1.32
N GLU A 43 9.59 13.19 -2.63
CA GLU A 43 8.42 12.94 -3.47
C GLU A 43 7.71 11.61 -3.18
N HIS A 44 8.36 10.70 -2.45
CA HIS A 44 7.77 9.40 -2.08
C HIS A 44 6.83 9.50 -0.87
N TYR A 45 7.02 10.50 0.00
CA TYR A 45 6.30 10.57 1.27
C TYR A 45 4.81 10.84 1.11
N MET A 46 4.42 11.84 0.31
CA MET A 46 3.00 12.17 0.16
C MET A 46 2.17 11.02 -0.41
N PRO A 47 2.58 10.37 -1.52
CA PRO A 47 1.86 9.20 -2.02
C PRO A 47 1.84 8.04 -1.01
N ALA A 48 2.91 7.86 -0.23
CA ALA A 48 2.98 6.81 0.78
C ALA A 48 2.01 7.09 1.93
N PHE A 49 1.90 8.33 2.40
CA PHE A 49 0.92 8.73 3.39
C PHE A 49 -0.51 8.54 2.89
N GLU A 50 -0.80 8.95 1.67
CA GLU A 50 -2.12 8.79 1.07
C GLU A 50 -2.52 7.32 0.99
N GLU A 51 -1.63 6.45 0.54
CA GLU A 51 -1.89 5.01 0.48
C GLU A 51 -2.02 4.40 1.87
N GLY A 52 -1.19 4.83 2.82
CA GLY A 52 -1.28 4.39 4.20
C GLY A 52 -2.62 4.73 4.84
N ILE A 53 -3.10 5.94 4.61
CA ILE A 53 -4.42 6.38 5.09
C ILE A 53 -5.52 5.56 4.44
N ARG A 54 -5.45 5.34 3.14
CA ARG A 54 -6.42 4.54 2.40
C ARG A 54 -6.50 3.12 2.94
N GLN A 55 -5.36 2.49 3.18
CA GLN A 55 -5.29 1.14 3.75
C GLN A 55 -5.87 1.11 5.17
N HIS A 56 -5.53 2.08 5.99
CA HIS A 56 -6.03 2.18 7.36
C HIS A 56 -7.56 2.30 7.37
N ASP A 57 -8.10 3.18 6.54
CA ASP A 57 -9.56 3.35 6.43
C ASP A 57 -10.24 2.06 5.99
N ALA A 58 -9.65 1.34 5.03
CA ALA A 58 -10.19 0.06 4.56
C ALA A 58 -10.15 -1.01 5.66
N GLU A 59 -9.08 -1.06 6.44
CA GLU A 59 -8.95 -2.00 7.56
C GLU A 59 -10.00 -1.75 8.64
N ILE A 60 -10.23 -0.48 9.00
CA ILE A 60 -11.27 -0.09 9.97
C ILE A 60 -12.66 -0.40 9.43
N ALA A 61 -12.91 -0.09 8.16
CA ALA A 61 -14.19 -0.39 7.53
C ALA A 61 -14.48 -1.90 7.54
N ALA A 62 -13.48 -2.72 7.33
CA ALA A 62 -13.61 -4.19 7.39
C ALA A 62 -13.99 -4.68 8.79
N ILE A 63 -13.42 -4.07 9.83
CA ILE A 63 -13.76 -4.39 11.23
C ILE A 63 -15.22 -4.03 11.51
N ILE A 64 -15.65 -2.85 11.09
CA ILE A 64 -17.02 -2.37 11.29
C ILE A 64 -18.04 -3.23 10.53
N ALA A 65 -17.68 -3.67 9.33
CA ALA A 65 -18.57 -4.44 8.45
C ALA A 65 -18.70 -5.91 8.85
N ASN A 66 -17.92 -6.39 9.81
CA ASN A 66 -17.97 -7.78 10.25
C ASN A 66 -19.34 -8.06 10.89
N PRO A 67 -20.15 -9.01 10.35
CA PRO A 67 -21.47 -9.30 10.87
C PRO A 67 -21.48 -10.14 12.16
N GLU A 68 -20.35 -10.69 12.54
CA GLU A 68 -20.25 -11.53 13.74
C GLU A 68 -20.31 -10.70 15.02
N THR A 69 -20.74 -11.33 16.12
CA THR A 69 -20.74 -10.70 17.44
C THR A 69 -19.33 -10.21 17.80
N PRO A 70 -19.17 -8.95 18.22
CA PRO A 70 -17.85 -8.42 18.55
C PRO A 70 -17.16 -9.22 19.65
N THR A 71 -15.90 -9.59 19.40
CA THR A 71 -15.03 -10.26 20.36
C THR A 71 -13.69 -9.53 20.38
N PHE A 72 -12.86 -9.83 21.34
CA PHE A 72 -11.49 -9.30 21.37
C PHE A 72 -10.76 -9.66 20.08
N LYS A 73 -10.87 -10.90 19.64
CA LYS A 73 -10.13 -11.43 18.48
C LYS A 73 -10.59 -10.83 17.15
N ASN A 74 -11.89 -10.53 17.00
CA ASN A 74 -12.39 -9.99 15.73
C ASN A 74 -12.52 -8.47 15.70
N THR A 75 -12.32 -7.79 16.83
CA THR A 75 -12.50 -6.34 16.95
C THR A 75 -11.25 -5.65 17.48
N ILE A 76 -10.79 -6.00 18.67
CA ILE A 76 -9.67 -5.31 19.33
C ILE A 76 -8.33 -5.69 18.67
N GLU A 77 -8.11 -6.97 18.43
CA GLU A 77 -6.85 -7.45 17.82
C GLU A 77 -6.65 -6.88 16.41
N PRO A 78 -7.64 -6.93 15.48
CA PRO A 78 -7.49 -6.29 14.18
C PRO A 78 -7.32 -4.77 14.26
N LEU A 79 -7.96 -4.11 15.22
CA LEU A 79 -7.79 -2.68 15.42
C LEU A 79 -6.37 -2.34 15.86
N GLU A 80 -5.77 -3.13 16.72
CA GLU A 80 -4.38 -2.97 17.19
C GLU A 80 -3.39 -3.06 16.03
N PHE A 81 -3.63 -3.99 15.09
CA PHE A 81 -2.77 -4.17 13.92
C PHE A 81 -3.13 -3.27 12.75
N SER A 82 -4.22 -2.50 12.82
CA SER A 82 -4.60 -1.59 11.76
C SER A 82 -3.65 -0.42 11.64
N GLY A 83 -3.50 0.11 10.43
CA GLY A 83 -2.68 1.29 10.20
C GLY A 83 -1.17 1.04 10.26
N MET A 84 -0.71 -0.20 10.15
CA MET A 84 0.73 -0.52 10.20
C MET A 84 1.51 0.18 9.10
N GLN A 85 0.97 0.23 7.88
CA GLN A 85 1.63 0.90 6.76
C GLN A 85 1.77 2.40 7.03
N LEU A 86 0.72 3.03 7.53
CA LEU A 86 0.73 4.45 7.87
C LEU A 86 1.72 4.74 8.99
N THR A 87 1.75 3.90 10.01
CA THR A 87 2.70 4.03 11.13
C THR A 87 4.14 3.92 10.65
N GLN A 88 4.42 2.98 9.77
CA GLN A 88 5.75 2.77 9.20
C GLN A 88 6.22 4.01 8.43
N VAL A 89 5.38 4.55 7.56
CA VAL A 89 5.70 5.76 6.79
C VAL A 89 5.95 6.94 7.73
N ASN A 90 5.11 7.11 8.75
CA ASN A 90 5.24 8.18 9.72
C ASN A 90 6.54 8.11 10.51
N LEU A 91 6.94 6.92 10.95
CA LEU A 91 8.19 6.71 11.68
C LEU A 91 9.41 7.03 10.83
N ILE A 92 9.38 6.66 9.57
CA ILE A 92 10.49 6.95 8.64
C ILE A 92 10.58 8.45 8.35
N PHE A 93 9.43 9.10 8.18
CA PHE A 93 9.35 10.53 7.88
C PHE A 93 9.85 11.39 9.06
N SER A 94 9.57 10.98 10.29
CA SER A 94 9.98 11.73 11.47
C SER A 94 11.48 11.56 11.76
#